data_cb9c68969239ef9ef9934add70d1dff4
#
_entry.id   cb9c68969239ef9ef9934add70d1dff4
#
_cell.length_a   1.000
_cell.length_b   1.000
_cell.length_c   1.000
_cell.angle_alpha   90.00
_cell.angle_beta   90.00
_cell.angle_gamma   90.00
#
_symmetry.space_group_name_H-M   'P 1'
#
loop_
_entity.id
_entity.type
_entity.pdbx_description
1 polymer ?
#
loop_
_entity_poly.entity_id
_entity_poly.type
_entity_poly.pdbx_seq_one_letter_code
_entity_poly.pdbx_strand_id
1 'polypeptide(L)'
;MEEDQGQSIGLFKKYLGNNRIFQNREVLRHSYRPQILPHRRPQIDLVASILAPSLKNETPSNILIYGKTGTGKTACVRYVGAELEDASLHMGTICRVVHINCEQIDTQYRVLAQISKSLIGEDASSSDKVRTHIPMTGWPTDQVYQELKN
;
A
#
# COMPACT_ATOMS: atom_id res chain seq x y z
N MET A 1 45.40 -15.22 15.12
CA MET A 1 44.07 -14.65 15.50
C MET A 1 43.09 -14.81 14.32
N GLU A 2 42.82 -16.06 13.91
CA GLU A 2 42.03 -16.38 12.71
C GLU A 2 41.07 -17.58 12.90
N GLU A 3 40.51 -17.79 14.10
CA GLU A 3 39.70 -19.00 14.38
C GLU A 3 38.25 -18.73 14.82
N ASP A 4 37.74 -17.50 14.83
CA ASP A 4 36.41 -17.24 15.43
C ASP A 4 35.29 -16.88 14.43
N GLN A 5 35.55 -16.83 13.13
CA GLN A 5 34.47 -16.54 12.14
C GLN A 5 33.73 -17.77 11.59
N GLY A 6 34.25 -18.99 11.86
CA GLY A 6 33.66 -20.24 11.34
C GLY A 6 32.54 -20.83 12.19
N GLN A 7 32.45 -20.49 13.49
CA GLN A 7 31.51 -21.15 14.41
C GLN A 7 30.09 -20.56 14.38
N SER A 8 29.90 -19.28 14.05
CA SER A 8 28.58 -18.65 14.04
C SER A 8 27.65 -19.17 12.92
N ILE A 9 28.24 -19.56 11.77
CA ILE A 9 27.47 -20.11 10.63
C ILE A 9 26.96 -21.53 10.95
N GLY A 10 27.70 -22.30 11.74
CA GLY A 10 27.34 -23.67 12.14
C GLY A 10 26.09 -23.74 13.01
N LEU A 11 25.88 -22.75 13.88
CA LEU A 11 24.72 -22.66 14.78
C LEU A 11 23.40 -22.50 14.01
N PHE A 12 23.39 -21.71 12.96
CA PHE A 12 22.21 -21.44 12.15
C PHE A 12 22.01 -22.46 11.01
N LYS A 13 23.04 -23.19 10.61
CA LYS A 13 22.97 -24.21 9.54
C LYS A 13 21.92 -25.29 9.82
N LYS A 14 21.73 -25.63 11.11
CA LYS A 14 20.67 -26.55 11.57
C LYS A 14 19.25 -26.01 11.29
N TYR A 15 19.05 -24.69 11.32
CA TYR A 15 17.76 -24.02 11.12
C TYR A 15 17.54 -23.57 9.67
N LEU A 16 18.60 -23.53 8.88
CA LEU A 16 18.54 -23.28 7.43
C LEU A 16 18.24 -24.55 6.64
N GLY A 17 18.27 -25.72 7.29
CA GLY A 17 17.89 -26.99 6.69
C GLY A 17 16.42 -27.01 6.29
N ASN A 18 16.14 -27.70 5.20
CA ASN A 18 14.92 -27.69 4.37
C ASN A 18 13.66 -28.32 5.03
N ASN A 19 13.36 -28.04 6.28
CA ASN A 19 12.08 -28.37 6.91
C ASN A 19 11.01 -27.41 6.41
N ARG A 20 10.55 -27.59 5.17
CA ARG A 20 9.46 -26.81 4.60
C ARG A 20 8.13 -27.27 5.18
N ILE A 21 7.76 -26.76 6.35
CA ILE A 21 6.39 -26.84 6.87
C ILE A 21 5.45 -26.03 5.97
N PHE A 22 5.96 -24.96 5.34
CA PHE A 22 5.19 -24.08 4.46
C PHE A 22 5.66 -24.22 3.02
N GLN A 23 4.72 -24.44 2.10
CA GLN A 23 4.98 -24.41 0.65
C GLN A 23 5.33 -22.99 0.17
N ASN A 24 4.66 -21.99 0.71
CA ASN A 24 4.91 -20.58 0.43
C ASN A 24 4.71 -19.74 1.69
N ARG A 25 5.80 -19.20 2.24
CA ARG A 25 5.77 -18.32 3.42
C ARG A 25 5.28 -16.90 3.11
N GLU A 26 5.32 -16.48 1.86
CA GLU A 26 4.90 -15.14 1.45
C GLU A 26 3.41 -14.93 1.65
N VAL A 27 2.61 -15.98 1.54
CA VAL A 27 1.15 -15.94 1.77
C VAL A 27 0.81 -15.49 3.19
N LEU A 28 1.71 -15.66 4.15
CA LEU A 28 1.52 -15.26 5.55
C LEU A 28 1.94 -13.82 5.84
N ARG A 29 2.52 -13.11 4.89
CA ARG A 29 2.91 -11.71 5.09
C ARG A 29 1.70 -10.80 5.03
N HIS A 30 1.68 -9.75 5.85
CA HIS A 30 0.65 -8.70 5.79
C HIS A 30 0.58 -7.97 4.44
N SER A 31 1.67 -7.99 3.67
CA SER A 31 1.76 -7.42 2.32
C SER A 31 1.26 -8.35 1.22
N TYR A 32 0.93 -9.61 1.54
CA TYR A 32 0.48 -10.56 0.54
C TYR A 32 -0.83 -10.11 -0.10
N ARG A 33 -0.85 -10.11 -1.42
CA ARG A 33 -2.04 -9.81 -2.23
C ARG A 33 -2.49 -11.11 -2.88
N PRO A 34 -3.61 -11.72 -2.45
CA PRO A 34 -4.15 -12.90 -3.12
C PRO A 34 -4.64 -12.52 -4.52
N GLN A 35 -4.28 -13.32 -5.52
CA GLN A 35 -4.77 -13.14 -6.88
C GLN A 35 -6.27 -13.46 -7.04
N ILE A 36 -6.81 -14.29 -6.16
CA ILE A 36 -8.20 -14.69 -6.16
C ILE A 36 -8.75 -14.59 -4.74
N LEU A 37 -9.89 -13.93 -4.59
CA LEU A 37 -10.63 -13.85 -3.34
C LEU A 37 -11.92 -14.67 -3.48
N PRO A 38 -11.91 -15.96 -3.07
CA PRO A 38 -13.08 -16.82 -3.18
C PRO A 38 -14.25 -16.25 -2.38
N HIS A 39 -15.46 -16.39 -2.91
CA HIS A 39 -16.71 -15.94 -2.28
C HIS A 39 -16.83 -14.43 -2.01
N ARG A 40 -16.02 -13.60 -2.67
CA ARG A 40 -16.02 -12.11 -2.51
C ARG A 40 -16.41 -11.35 -3.76
N ARG A 41 -16.80 -12.05 -4.82
CA ARG A 41 -17.15 -11.44 -6.10
C ARG A 41 -18.19 -10.31 -5.97
N PRO A 42 -19.32 -10.47 -5.25
CA PRO A 42 -20.32 -9.42 -5.14
C PRO A 42 -19.79 -8.16 -4.45
N GLN A 43 -18.93 -8.32 -3.40
CA GLN A 43 -18.32 -7.19 -2.69
C GLN A 43 -17.28 -6.48 -3.55
N ILE A 44 -16.48 -7.23 -4.31
CA ILE A 44 -15.50 -6.71 -5.25
C ILE A 44 -16.22 -5.90 -6.34
N ASP A 45 -17.24 -6.46 -6.97
CA ASP A 45 -18.00 -5.82 -8.04
C ASP A 45 -18.68 -4.52 -7.56
N LEU A 46 -19.22 -4.54 -6.32
CA LEU A 46 -19.82 -3.35 -5.72
C LEU A 46 -18.78 -2.23 -5.50
N VAL A 47 -17.64 -2.54 -4.88
CA VAL A 47 -16.58 -1.53 -4.65
C VAL A 47 -16.02 -1.03 -5.98
N ALA A 48 -15.78 -1.92 -6.94
CA ALA A 48 -15.30 -1.55 -8.26
C ALA A 48 -16.27 -0.63 -9.00
N SER A 49 -17.59 -0.89 -8.94
CA SER A 49 -18.60 -0.04 -9.58
C SER A 49 -18.62 1.37 -9.02
N ILE A 50 -18.39 1.54 -7.71
CA ILE A 50 -18.36 2.87 -7.07
C ILE A 50 -17.05 3.62 -7.43
N LEU A 51 -15.94 2.90 -7.60
CA LEU A 51 -14.65 3.50 -7.94
C LEU A 51 -14.43 3.71 -9.45
N ALA A 52 -15.20 3.04 -10.31
CA ALA A 52 -15.07 3.13 -11.78
C ALA A 52 -15.07 4.56 -12.35
N PRO A 53 -15.82 5.55 -11.80
CA PRO A 53 -15.74 6.93 -12.27
C PRO A 53 -14.33 7.55 -12.21
N SER A 54 -13.47 7.10 -11.27
CA SER A 54 -12.08 7.58 -11.19
C SER A 54 -11.28 7.33 -12.46
N LEU A 55 -11.59 6.27 -13.21
CA LEU A 55 -10.95 5.97 -14.50
C LEU A 55 -11.28 7.00 -15.60
N LYS A 56 -12.34 7.79 -15.38
CA LYS A 56 -12.75 8.89 -16.26
C LYS A 56 -12.39 10.26 -15.70
N ASN A 57 -11.50 10.32 -14.71
CA ASN A 57 -11.16 11.55 -13.96
C ASN A 57 -12.36 12.19 -13.23
N GLU A 58 -13.38 11.39 -12.89
CA GLU A 58 -14.52 11.82 -12.10
C GLU A 58 -14.31 11.45 -10.62
N THR A 59 -14.84 12.24 -9.70
CA THR A 59 -14.74 11.98 -8.26
C THR A 59 -15.71 10.87 -7.87
N PRO A 60 -15.24 9.72 -7.37
CA PRO A 60 -16.12 8.64 -6.91
C PRO A 60 -16.80 8.99 -5.58
N SER A 61 -17.85 8.27 -5.24
CA SER A 61 -18.48 8.38 -3.92
C SER A 61 -17.62 7.80 -2.80
N ASN A 62 -17.74 8.37 -1.60
CA ASN A 62 -17.11 7.82 -0.41
C ASN A 62 -17.70 6.44 -0.07
N ILE A 63 -16.84 5.52 0.37
CA ILE A 63 -17.22 4.15 0.74
C ILE A 63 -16.89 3.91 2.20
N LEU A 64 -17.86 3.43 2.98
CA LEU A 64 -17.65 2.91 4.32
C LEU A 64 -17.82 1.40 4.32
N ILE A 65 -16.77 0.64 4.65
CA ILE A 65 -16.77 -0.81 4.70
C ILE A 65 -16.64 -1.25 6.15
N TYR A 66 -17.65 -1.92 6.67
CA TYR A 66 -17.70 -2.41 8.05
C TYR A 66 -18.02 -3.91 8.12
N GLY A 67 -17.80 -4.52 9.26
CA GLY A 67 -18.04 -5.94 9.49
C GLY A 67 -17.02 -6.55 10.47
N LYS A 68 -17.21 -7.83 10.83
CA LYS A 68 -16.39 -8.56 11.80
C LYS A 68 -14.92 -8.59 11.38
N THR A 69 -14.01 -8.66 12.36
CA THR A 69 -12.58 -8.82 12.13
C THR A 69 -12.29 -10.14 11.39
N GLY A 70 -11.28 -10.18 10.54
CA GLY A 70 -10.91 -11.39 9.79
C GLY A 70 -11.77 -11.71 8.57
N THR A 71 -12.82 -10.93 8.26
CA THR A 71 -13.71 -11.19 7.11
C THR A 71 -13.13 -10.79 5.75
N GLY A 72 -11.89 -10.35 5.67
CA GLY A 72 -11.22 -10.02 4.41
C GLY A 72 -11.55 -8.63 3.83
N LYS A 73 -12.10 -7.69 4.63
CA LYS A 73 -12.39 -6.31 4.18
C LYS A 73 -11.19 -5.63 3.53
N THR A 74 -10.07 -5.60 4.25
CA THR A 74 -8.83 -4.98 3.77
C THR A 74 -8.28 -5.69 2.54
N ALA A 75 -8.40 -7.01 2.45
CA ALA A 75 -7.98 -7.78 1.29
C ALA A 75 -8.79 -7.41 0.04
N CYS A 76 -10.13 -7.27 0.18
CA CYS A 76 -10.99 -6.83 -0.91
C CYS A 76 -10.63 -5.42 -1.41
N VAL A 77 -10.43 -4.47 -0.48
CA VAL A 77 -10.07 -3.09 -0.85
C VAL A 77 -8.71 -3.02 -1.55
N ARG A 78 -7.73 -3.76 -1.04
CA ARG A 78 -6.40 -3.83 -1.68
C ARG A 78 -6.45 -4.47 -3.06
N TYR A 79 -7.26 -5.51 -3.21
CA TYR A 79 -7.45 -6.18 -4.49
C TYR A 79 -8.06 -5.21 -5.51
N VAL A 80 -9.20 -4.57 -5.17
CA VAL A 80 -9.86 -3.63 -6.08
C VAL A 80 -8.98 -2.41 -6.36
N GLY A 81 -8.22 -1.93 -5.37
CA GLY A 81 -7.28 -0.83 -5.56
C GLY A 81 -6.18 -1.16 -6.57
N ALA A 82 -5.59 -2.36 -6.51
CA ALA A 82 -4.60 -2.80 -7.48
C ALA A 82 -5.18 -2.92 -8.89
N GLU A 83 -6.37 -3.53 -9.03
CA GLU A 83 -7.08 -3.62 -10.31
C GLU A 83 -7.42 -2.24 -10.90
N LEU A 84 -7.75 -1.25 -10.03
CA LEU A 84 -8.01 0.12 -10.45
C LEU A 84 -6.73 0.79 -10.99
N GLU A 85 -5.61 0.63 -10.31
CA GLU A 85 -4.31 1.15 -10.77
C GLU A 85 -3.92 0.55 -12.12
N ASP A 86 -4.02 -0.77 -12.27
CA ASP A 86 -3.72 -1.47 -13.51
C ASP A 86 -4.65 -1.04 -14.66
N ALA A 87 -5.96 -0.94 -14.39
CA ALA A 87 -6.92 -0.45 -15.38
C ALA A 87 -6.64 0.98 -15.80
N SER A 88 -6.21 1.85 -14.88
CA SER A 88 -5.89 3.25 -15.18
C SER A 88 -4.72 3.38 -16.15
N LEU A 89 -3.70 2.53 -16.00
CA LEU A 89 -2.56 2.49 -16.94
C LEU A 89 -3.01 2.12 -18.36
N HIS A 90 -3.90 1.15 -18.50
CA HIS A 90 -4.44 0.74 -19.80
C HIS A 90 -5.32 1.81 -20.44
N MET A 91 -5.99 2.66 -19.66
CA MET A 91 -6.83 3.74 -20.16
C MET A 91 -6.08 5.07 -20.38
N GLY A 92 -4.79 5.12 -20.07
CA GLY A 92 -4.01 6.36 -20.16
C GLY A 92 -4.37 7.41 -19.11
N THR A 93 -5.03 6.98 -18.02
CA THR A 93 -5.31 7.81 -16.84
C THR A 93 -4.37 7.43 -15.71
N ILE A 94 -4.15 8.32 -14.74
CA ILE A 94 -3.29 8.06 -13.59
C ILE A 94 -4.18 8.00 -12.35
N CYS A 95 -4.46 6.78 -11.86
CA CYS A 95 -5.05 6.58 -10.55
C CYS A 95 -4.00 6.01 -9.61
N ARG A 96 -3.84 6.60 -8.44
CA ARG A 96 -2.96 6.11 -7.37
C ARG A 96 -3.79 5.74 -6.14
N VAL A 97 -3.55 4.56 -5.58
CA VAL A 97 -4.24 4.07 -4.38
C VAL A 97 -3.30 4.07 -3.18
N VAL A 98 -3.57 4.94 -2.23
CA VAL A 98 -2.76 5.08 -1.01
C VAL A 98 -3.46 4.39 0.16
N HIS A 99 -2.79 3.43 0.79
CA HIS A 99 -3.27 2.74 1.97
C HIS A 99 -2.67 3.33 3.25
N ILE A 100 -3.54 3.81 4.12
CA ILE A 100 -3.12 4.40 5.41
C ILE A 100 -3.72 3.59 6.55
N ASN A 101 -2.88 3.15 7.49
CA ASN A 101 -3.33 2.54 8.73
C ASN A 101 -3.51 3.63 9.80
N CYS A 102 -4.77 3.98 10.09
CA CYS A 102 -5.09 5.01 11.07
C CYS A 102 -4.80 4.62 12.54
N GLU A 103 -4.49 3.36 12.84
CA GLU A 103 -3.96 2.98 14.16
C GLU A 103 -2.56 3.53 14.42
N GLN A 104 -1.78 3.73 13.36
CA GLN A 104 -0.40 4.24 13.44
C GLN A 104 -0.31 5.74 13.17
N ILE A 105 -1.31 6.28 12.50
CA ILE A 105 -1.36 7.68 12.04
C ILE A 105 -2.66 8.29 12.53
N ASP A 106 -2.56 9.06 13.61
CA ASP A 106 -3.69 9.59 14.38
C ASP A 106 -3.98 11.08 14.11
N THR A 107 -3.08 11.81 13.43
CA THR A 107 -3.23 13.22 13.15
C THR A 107 -3.47 13.50 11.68
N GLN A 108 -4.32 14.49 11.39
CA GLN A 108 -4.61 14.93 10.03
C GLN A 108 -3.33 15.29 9.25
N TYR A 109 -2.40 15.97 9.91
CA TYR A 109 -1.11 16.34 9.31
C TYR A 109 -0.33 15.11 8.83
N ARG A 110 -0.21 14.07 9.67
CA ARG A 110 0.53 12.85 9.32
C ARG A 110 -0.13 12.08 8.18
N VAL A 111 -1.46 12.08 8.13
CA VAL A 111 -2.21 11.49 7.01
C VAL A 111 -1.84 12.18 5.70
N LEU A 112 -1.88 13.51 5.67
CA LEU A 112 -1.52 14.30 4.49
C LEU A 112 -0.07 14.12 4.08
N ALA A 113 0.87 14.11 5.04
CA ALA A 113 2.27 13.86 4.78
C ALA A 113 2.52 12.45 4.21
N GLN A 114 1.78 11.45 4.68
CA GLN A 114 1.86 10.08 4.14
C GLN A 114 1.30 9.99 2.71
N ILE A 115 0.20 10.68 2.42
CA ILE A 115 -0.34 10.78 1.06
C ILE A 115 0.68 11.41 0.13
N SER A 116 1.24 12.56 0.51
CA SER A 116 2.27 13.24 -0.27
C SER A 116 3.46 12.34 -0.55
N LYS A 117 3.99 11.66 0.46
CA LYS A 117 5.11 10.73 0.31
C LYS A 117 4.78 9.61 -0.69
N SER A 118 3.55 9.08 -0.66
CA SER A 118 3.13 8.01 -1.57
C SER A 118 2.93 8.49 -3.01
N LEU A 119 2.58 9.78 -3.20
CA LEU A 119 2.38 10.37 -4.53
C LEU A 119 3.71 10.76 -5.21
N ILE A 120 4.70 11.20 -4.44
CA ILE A 120 6.02 11.61 -4.96
C ILE A 120 6.82 10.40 -5.44
N GLY A 121 6.53 9.19 -4.90
CA GLY A 121 7.20 7.94 -5.29
C GLY A 121 8.64 7.84 -4.81
N GLU A 122 9.17 6.61 -4.78
CA GLU A 122 10.60 6.34 -4.53
C GLU A 122 11.46 6.63 -5.77
N ASP A 123 10.86 7.01 -6.89
CA ASP A 123 11.52 7.25 -8.18
C ASP A 123 12.18 8.64 -8.31
N ALA A 124 12.34 9.37 -7.21
CA ALA A 124 13.07 10.64 -7.19
C ALA A 124 14.61 10.48 -7.35
N SER A 125 15.04 9.54 -8.19
CA SER A 125 16.46 9.35 -8.54
C SER A 125 16.88 10.00 -9.86
N SER A 126 16.14 10.97 -10.40
CA SER A 126 16.60 11.71 -11.58
C SER A 126 16.00 13.11 -11.64
N SER A 127 16.85 14.10 -11.40
CA SER A 127 16.87 15.49 -11.92
C SER A 127 15.66 16.43 -11.79
N ASP A 128 14.49 16.06 -11.24
CA ASP A 128 13.43 17.02 -10.94
C ASP A 128 13.34 17.29 -9.43
N LYS A 129 14.30 18.05 -8.93
CA LYS A 129 14.39 18.52 -7.52
C LYS A 129 13.34 19.55 -7.11
N VAL A 130 12.19 19.63 -7.75
CA VAL A 130 11.19 20.69 -7.50
C VAL A 130 9.91 20.18 -6.82
N ARG A 131 9.72 18.87 -6.63
CA ARG A 131 8.58 18.41 -5.82
C ARG A 131 9.01 18.34 -4.36
N THR A 132 8.59 19.34 -3.61
CA THR A 132 8.95 19.54 -2.21
C THR A 132 8.47 18.37 -1.37
N HIS A 133 9.42 17.59 -0.85
CA HIS A 133 9.11 16.54 0.11
C HIS A 133 8.49 17.16 1.37
N ILE A 134 7.21 16.87 1.61
CA ILE A 134 6.53 17.32 2.82
C ILE A 134 7.12 16.56 4.02
N PRO A 135 7.75 17.24 4.99
CA PRO A 135 8.30 16.57 6.16
C PRO A 135 7.18 15.99 7.03
N MET A 136 7.47 14.93 7.79
CA MET A 136 6.49 14.30 8.69
C MET A 136 6.08 15.18 9.88
N THR A 137 6.75 16.30 10.09
CA THR A 137 6.46 17.28 11.15
C THR A 137 6.97 18.66 10.76
N GLY A 138 6.33 19.71 11.28
CA GLY A 138 6.87 21.09 11.29
C GLY A 138 6.24 22.08 10.31
N TRP A 139 5.49 21.64 9.31
CA TRP A 139 4.79 22.55 8.41
C TRP A 139 3.36 22.84 8.89
N PRO A 140 2.84 24.03 8.66
CA PRO A 140 1.42 24.32 8.86
C PRO A 140 0.56 23.42 7.95
N THR A 141 -0.57 22.95 8.46
CA THR A 141 -1.48 22.05 7.72
C THR A 141 -1.96 22.68 6.40
N ASP A 142 -2.19 23.98 6.40
CA ASP A 142 -2.64 24.73 5.23
C ASP A 142 -1.61 24.72 4.10
N GLN A 143 -0.33 24.81 4.45
CA GLN A 143 0.77 24.73 3.49
C GLN A 143 0.86 23.33 2.86
N VAL A 144 0.65 22.28 3.65
CA VAL A 144 0.61 20.90 3.16
C VAL A 144 -0.53 20.71 2.17
N TYR A 145 -1.72 21.28 2.44
CA TYR A 145 -2.84 21.23 1.51
C TYR A 145 -2.56 21.97 0.21
N GLN A 146 -1.87 23.10 0.25
CA GLN A 146 -1.51 23.86 -0.94
C GLN A 146 -0.56 23.09 -1.84
N GLU A 147 0.46 22.46 -1.27
CA GLU A 147 1.43 21.63 -2.01
C GLU A 147 0.80 20.38 -2.63
N LEU A 148 -0.22 19.80 -2.01
CA LEU A 148 -0.93 18.63 -2.56
C LEU A 148 -1.89 18.99 -3.71
N LYS A 149 -2.25 20.29 -3.86
CA LYS A 149 -3.12 20.77 -4.95
C LYS A 149 -2.36 21.14 -6.22
N ASN A 150 -1.07 21.44 -6.11
CA ASN A 150 -0.19 21.80 -7.22
C ASN A 150 0.46 20.58 -7.84
#